data_6e382961287ac6f661de97ec8d6e3373
#
_entry.id   6e382961287ac6f661de97ec8d6e3373
#
_cell.length_a   1.000
_cell.length_b   1.000
_cell.length_c   1.000
_cell.angle_alpha   90.00
_cell.angle_beta   90.00
_cell.angle_gamma   90.00
#
_symmetry.space_group_name_H-M   'P 1'
#
loop_
_entity.id
_entity.type
_entity.pdbx_description
1 polymer ?
#
loop_
_entity_poly.entity_id
_entity_poly.type
_entity_poly.pdbx_seq_one_letter_code
_entity_poly.pdbx_strand_id
1 'polypeptide(L)'
;MFARLITVLVCLGFSATLLAQTGHPAKGSWSGDLTPASGSASHVRLLLNAKNGELTGSVNPGKNGVEMSKVTLDAATWTMTINAPMKEGALVLTGKLSNLGSWTNRKYIGTYTMGNQKGKFEFIIN
;
A
#
# COMPACT_ATOMS: atom_id res chain seq x y z
N MET A 1 13.72 37.93 16.54
CA MET A 1 12.49 37.18 16.78
C MET A 1 11.78 36.74 15.52
N PHE A 2 11.51 37.65 14.59
CA PHE A 2 10.85 37.30 13.33
C PHE A 2 11.63 36.30 12.48
N ALA A 3 12.96 36.42 12.42
CA ALA A 3 13.80 35.52 11.67
C ALA A 3 13.72 34.07 12.18
N ARG A 4 13.58 33.88 13.47
CA ARG A 4 13.46 32.55 14.06
C ARG A 4 12.13 31.89 13.71
N LEU A 5 11.03 32.65 13.73
CA LEU A 5 9.71 32.15 13.37
C LEU A 5 9.67 31.74 11.91
N ILE A 6 10.23 32.55 11.02
CA ILE A 6 10.31 32.24 9.58
C ILE A 6 11.13 30.97 9.35
N THR A 7 12.25 30.83 10.06
CA THR A 7 13.11 29.65 9.92
C THR A 7 12.36 28.36 10.33
N VAL A 8 11.60 28.41 11.43
CA VAL A 8 10.81 27.25 11.89
C VAL A 8 9.76 26.88 10.84
N LEU A 9 9.06 27.84 10.26
CA LEU A 9 8.05 27.58 9.25
C LEU A 9 8.67 26.95 7.99
N VAL A 10 9.84 27.43 7.56
CA VAL A 10 10.55 26.86 6.41
C VAL A 10 10.96 25.42 6.70
N CYS A 11 11.44 25.12 7.91
CA CYS A 11 11.81 23.75 8.27
C CYS A 11 10.62 22.80 8.23
N LEU A 12 9.46 23.20 8.71
CA LEU A 12 8.24 22.39 8.67
C LEU A 12 7.80 22.13 7.23
N GLY A 13 7.79 23.16 6.39
CA GLY A 13 7.45 22.99 4.99
C GLY A 13 8.43 22.11 4.24
N PHE A 14 9.72 22.25 4.53
CA PHE A 14 10.77 21.45 3.92
C PHE A 14 10.64 19.97 4.30
N SER A 15 10.30 19.66 5.58
CA SER A 15 10.10 18.28 6.04
C SER A 15 8.94 17.61 5.32
N ALA A 16 7.82 18.32 5.12
CA ALA A 16 6.68 17.78 4.36
C ALA A 16 7.06 17.52 2.91
N THR A 17 7.82 18.40 2.28
CA THR A 17 8.30 18.24 0.91
C THR A 17 9.23 17.04 0.79
N LEU A 18 10.12 16.83 1.77
CA LEU A 18 11.02 15.67 1.79
C LEU A 18 10.25 14.36 1.86
N LEU A 19 9.22 14.26 2.69
CA LEU A 19 8.39 13.06 2.76
C LEU A 19 7.75 12.74 1.41
N ALA A 20 7.30 13.75 0.67
CA ALA A 20 6.72 13.56 -0.65
C ALA A 20 7.77 13.12 -1.69
N GLN A 21 9.03 13.57 -1.55
CA GLN A 21 10.10 13.31 -2.51
C GLN A 21 10.88 12.03 -2.24
N THR A 22 11.01 11.62 -0.98
CA THR A 22 11.83 10.46 -0.60
C THR A 22 11.16 9.12 -0.80
N GLY A 23 9.92 9.12 -1.27
CA GLY A 23 9.17 7.93 -1.56
C GLY A 23 7.93 7.79 -0.70
N HIS A 24 6.92 7.24 -1.29
CA HIS A 24 5.66 6.99 -0.62
C HIS A 24 5.79 5.75 0.26
N PRO A 25 5.20 5.73 1.47
CA PRO A 25 5.28 4.57 2.35
C PRO A 25 4.77 3.27 1.73
N ALA A 26 3.83 3.34 0.81
CA ALA A 26 3.27 2.17 0.15
C ALA A 26 4.05 1.74 -1.09
N LYS A 27 4.92 2.59 -1.62
CA LYS A 27 5.67 2.29 -2.84
C LYS A 27 6.63 1.15 -2.63
N GLY A 28 6.62 0.18 -3.53
CA GLY A 28 7.54 -0.92 -3.50
C GLY A 28 6.91 -2.24 -3.91
N SER A 29 7.66 -3.30 -3.73
CA SER A 29 7.23 -4.66 -4.00
C SER A 29 6.82 -5.32 -2.69
N TRP A 30 5.67 -5.95 -2.69
CA TRP A 30 5.10 -6.59 -1.51
C TRP A 30 4.82 -8.05 -1.81
N SER A 31 5.10 -8.92 -0.85
CA SER A 31 4.83 -10.36 -0.98
C SER A 31 4.06 -10.85 0.22
N GLY A 32 3.11 -11.73 -0.01
CA GLY A 32 2.34 -12.31 1.08
C GLY A 32 1.28 -13.27 0.61
N ASP A 33 0.39 -13.61 1.52
CA ASP A 33 -0.64 -14.61 1.26
C ASP A 33 -2.04 -14.04 1.47
N LEU A 34 -2.95 -14.48 0.61
CA LEU A 34 -4.38 -14.38 0.82
C LEU A 34 -4.82 -15.69 1.46
N THR A 35 -5.36 -15.63 2.67
CA THR A 35 -5.84 -16.79 3.39
C THR A 35 -7.35 -16.73 3.48
N PRO A 36 -8.08 -17.55 2.69
CA PRO A 36 -9.54 -17.52 2.73
C PRO A 36 -10.07 -18.10 4.04
N ALA A 37 -11.32 -17.77 4.36
CA ALA A 37 -11.98 -18.30 5.55
C ALA A 37 -12.05 -19.82 5.52
N SER A 38 -12.14 -20.41 4.31
CA SER A 38 -12.03 -21.85 4.11
C SER A 38 -11.23 -22.10 2.85
N GLY A 39 -10.29 -23.04 2.91
CA GLY A 39 -9.42 -23.38 1.79
C GLY A 39 -7.97 -22.99 2.05
N SER A 40 -7.15 -23.18 1.04
CA SER A 40 -5.71 -22.97 1.12
C SER A 40 -5.33 -21.55 0.82
N ALA A 41 -4.26 -21.07 1.46
CA ALA A 41 -3.69 -19.76 1.19
C ALA A 41 -3.09 -19.70 -0.21
N SER A 42 -3.18 -18.53 -0.83
CA SER A 42 -2.57 -18.24 -2.13
C SER A 42 -1.49 -17.20 -1.97
N HIS A 43 -0.31 -17.46 -2.54
CA HIS A 43 0.77 -16.49 -2.52
C HIS A 43 0.53 -15.42 -3.59
N VAL A 44 0.67 -14.17 -3.20
CA VAL A 44 0.40 -13.03 -4.08
C VAL A 44 1.52 -12.00 -3.93
N ARG A 45 1.86 -11.36 -5.02
CA ARG A 45 2.80 -10.24 -5.04
C ARG A 45 2.07 -8.98 -5.47
N LEU A 46 2.43 -7.87 -4.85
CA LEU A 46 1.91 -6.55 -5.23
C LEU A 46 3.08 -5.67 -5.62
N LEU A 47 2.93 -4.93 -6.69
CA LEU A 47 3.86 -3.87 -7.04
C LEU A 47 3.11 -2.55 -6.96
N LEU A 48 3.58 -1.65 -6.11
CA LEU A 48 2.96 -0.35 -5.90
C LEU A 48 3.90 0.77 -6.30
N ASN A 49 3.37 1.71 -7.06
CA ASN A 49 4.07 2.91 -7.50
C ASN A 49 3.33 4.14 -7.00
N ALA A 50 4.08 5.21 -6.79
CA ALA A 50 3.52 6.52 -6.46
C ALA A 50 4.06 7.53 -7.44
N LYS A 51 3.16 8.28 -8.08
CA LYS A 51 3.51 9.32 -9.02
C LYS A 51 2.58 10.51 -8.81
N ASN A 52 3.17 11.67 -8.51
CA ASN A 52 2.41 12.90 -8.27
C ASN A 52 1.34 12.74 -7.18
N GLY A 53 1.66 11.95 -6.14
CA GLY A 53 0.74 11.69 -5.04
C GLY A 53 -0.30 10.61 -5.31
N GLU A 54 -0.38 10.09 -6.53
CA GLU A 54 -1.29 9.01 -6.87
C GLU A 54 -0.61 7.65 -6.74
N LEU A 55 -1.34 6.71 -6.17
CA LEU A 55 -0.90 5.33 -6.08
C LEU A 55 -1.47 4.51 -7.23
N THR A 56 -0.60 3.75 -7.87
CA THR A 56 -0.97 2.79 -8.90
C THR A 56 -0.20 1.51 -8.66
N GLY A 57 -0.58 0.43 -9.31
CA GLY A 57 0.15 -0.80 -9.15
C GLY A 57 -0.46 -1.96 -9.89
N SER A 58 0.11 -3.13 -9.64
CA SER A 58 -0.35 -4.37 -10.23
C SER A 58 -0.30 -5.52 -9.23
N VAL A 59 -1.17 -6.49 -9.43
CA VAL A 59 -1.21 -7.74 -8.68
C VAL A 59 -0.50 -8.79 -9.51
N ASN A 60 0.42 -9.54 -8.90
CA ASN A 60 1.23 -10.56 -9.57
C ASN A 60 1.90 -10.03 -10.82
N PRO A 61 2.77 -8.99 -10.69
CA PRO A 61 3.37 -8.34 -11.84
C PRO A 61 4.11 -9.33 -12.75
N GLY A 62 3.98 -9.14 -14.04
CA GLY A 62 4.57 -10.02 -15.04
C GLY A 62 3.57 -10.33 -16.14
N LYS A 63 3.77 -11.47 -16.81
CA LYS A 63 2.99 -11.86 -17.99
C LYS A 63 1.47 -11.93 -17.73
N ASN A 64 1.08 -12.40 -16.55
CA ASN A 64 -0.33 -12.53 -16.15
C ASN A 64 -0.72 -11.51 -15.08
N GLY A 65 0.01 -10.42 -14.99
CA GLY A 65 -0.26 -9.38 -14.01
C GLY A 65 -1.57 -8.65 -14.27
N VAL A 66 -2.22 -8.22 -13.20
CA VAL A 66 -3.47 -7.47 -13.29
C VAL A 66 -3.23 -6.08 -12.72
N GLU A 67 -3.56 -5.05 -13.48
CA GLU A 67 -3.44 -3.69 -13.01
C GLU A 67 -4.52 -3.39 -11.97
N MET A 68 -4.12 -2.70 -10.91
CA MET A 68 -5.05 -2.23 -9.90
C MET A 68 -5.92 -1.13 -10.49
N SER A 69 -7.24 -1.25 -10.31
CA SER A 69 -8.18 -0.25 -10.80
C SER A 69 -8.23 0.97 -9.90
N LYS A 70 -7.93 0.80 -8.60
CA LYS A 70 -7.94 1.89 -7.63
C LYS A 70 -7.07 1.53 -6.44
N VAL A 71 -6.27 2.50 -5.98
CA VAL A 71 -5.50 2.40 -4.75
C VAL A 71 -5.67 3.69 -3.98
N THR A 72 -6.09 3.59 -2.73
CA THR A 72 -6.23 4.75 -1.85
C THR A 72 -5.52 4.51 -0.54
N LEU A 73 -4.93 5.55 0.02
CA LEU A 73 -4.30 5.51 1.34
C LEU A 73 -4.80 6.67 2.17
N ASP A 74 -5.37 6.34 3.33
CA ASP A 74 -5.73 7.33 4.34
C ASP A 74 -4.56 7.47 5.30
N ALA A 75 -3.81 8.55 5.17
CA ALA A 75 -2.61 8.77 5.99
C ALA A 75 -2.93 9.02 7.46
N ALA A 76 -4.16 9.42 7.79
CA ALA A 76 -4.55 9.63 9.18
C ALA A 76 -4.61 8.33 9.97
N THR A 77 -5.01 7.23 9.31
CA THR A 77 -5.17 5.92 9.94
C THR A 77 -4.22 4.88 9.37
N TRP A 78 -3.46 5.21 8.33
CA TRP A 78 -2.62 4.30 7.56
C TRP A 78 -3.39 3.12 6.98
N THR A 79 -4.65 3.35 6.64
CA THR A 79 -5.51 2.36 6.00
C THR A 79 -5.37 2.48 4.49
N MET A 80 -4.99 1.39 3.85
CA MET A 80 -4.86 1.33 2.39
C MET A 80 -5.90 0.37 1.83
N THR A 81 -6.56 0.80 0.76
CA THR A 81 -7.54 -0.02 0.03
C THR A 81 -7.05 -0.18 -1.40
N ILE A 82 -7.04 -1.42 -1.87
CA ILE A 82 -6.60 -1.77 -3.23
C ILE A 82 -7.73 -2.52 -3.91
N ASN A 83 -8.11 -2.09 -5.10
CA ASN A 83 -9.08 -2.76 -5.96
C ASN A 83 -8.40 -3.25 -7.23
N ALA A 84 -8.62 -4.50 -7.60
CA ALA A 84 -8.08 -5.06 -8.82
C ALA A 84 -9.10 -6.03 -9.46
N PRO A 85 -9.31 -5.95 -10.79
CA PRO A 85 -10.26 -6.83 -11.47
C PRO A 85 -9.62 -8.17 -11.79
N MET A 86 -9.63 -9.07 -10.83
CA MET A 86 -9.07 -10.40 -11.00
C MET A 86 -10.00 -11.31 -11.79
N LYS A 87 -9.43 -12.39 -12.31
CA LYS A 87 -10.19 -13.38 -13.08
C LYS A 87 -11.29 -14.06 -12.26
N GLU A 88 -11.01 -14.28 -10.97
CA GLU A 88 -11.93 -14.91 -10.03
C GLU A 88 -13.01 -13.96 -9.51
N GLY A 89 -12.89 -12.67 -9.81
CA GLY A 89 -13.78 -11.63 -9.35
C GLY A 89 -12.99 -10.42 -8.84
N ALA A 90 -13.69 -9.34 -8.54
CA ALA A 90 -13.03 -8.14 -8.04
C ALA A 90 -12.31 -8.42 -6.71
N LEU A 91 -11.01 -8.17 -6.68
CA LEU A 91 -10.21 -8.26 -5.46
C LEU A 91 -10.25 -6.91 -4.77
N VAL A 92 -10.66 -6.90 -3.49
CA VAL A 92 -10.62 -5.71 -2.64
C VAL A 92 -9.81 -6.03 -1.41
N LEU A 93 -8.67 -5.37 -1.26
CA LEU A 93 -7.82 -5.48 -0.08
C LEU A 93 -8.05 -4.24 0.77
N THR A 94 -8.34 -4.44 2.06
CA THR A 94 -8.47 -3.34 3.02
C THR A 94 -7.66 -3.66 4.25
N GLY A 95 -6.66 -2.86 4.54
CA GLY A 95 -5.79 -3.13 5.66
C GLY A 95 -4.96 -1.93 6.05
N LYS A 96 -4.09 -2.14 7.03
CA LYS A 96 -3.25 -1.09 7.59
C LYS A 96 -1.79 -1.36 7.31
N LEU A 97 -1.07 -0.28 7.02
CA LEU A 97 0.38 -0.29 6.97
C LEU A 97 0.92 -0.18 8.39
N SER A 98 1.94 -0.97 8.69
CA SER A 98 2.62 -0.95 9.99
C SER A 98 4.13 -1.00 9.77
N ASN A 99 4.89 -0.74 10.84
CA ASN A 99 6.35 -0.71 10.81
C ASN A 99 6.89 0.28 9.77
N LEU A 100 6.30 1.48 9.73
CA LEU A 100 6.61 2.48 8.71
C LEU A 100 8.05 3.01 8.79
N GLY A 101 8.73 2.81 9.90
CA GLY A 101 10.14 3.15 10.03
C GLY A 101 11.10 2.15 9.38
N SER A 102 10.59 1.04 8.87
CA SER A 102 11.40 -0.02 8.28
C SER A 102 11.04 -0.21 6.81
N TRP A 103 12.05 -0.40 5.97
CA TRP A 103 11.87 -0.77 4.56
C TRP A 103 11.99 -2.28 4.33
N THR A 104 12.29 -3.06 5.37
CA THR A 104 12.44 -4.51 5.27
C THR A 104 11.36 -5.27 6.04
N ASN A 105 10.75 -4.62 7.05
CA ASN A 105 9.71 -5.23 7.88
C ASN A 105 8.40 -4.46 7.85
N ARG A 106 8.22 -3.60 6.87
CA ARG A 106 6.95 -2.89 6.71
C ARG A 106 5.90 -3.88 6.27
N LYS A 107 4.74 -3.84 6.93
CA LYS A 107 3.68 -4.80 6.69
C LYS A 107 2.38 -4.12 6.25
N TYR A 108 1.60 -4.83 5.47
CA TYR A 108 0.26 -4.46 5.08
C TYR A 108 -0.64 -5.64 5.42
N ILE A 109 -1.51 -5.45 6.41
CA ILE A 109 -2.29 -6.53 7.02
C ILE A 109 -3.75 -6.12 7.07
N GLY A 110 -4.64 -7.02 6.70
CA GLY A 110 -6.07 -6.75 6.75
C GLY A 110 -6.92 -7.89 6.25
N THR A 111 -8.05 -7.54 5.65
CA THR A 111 -9.02 -8.49 5.13
C THR A 111 -9.25 -8.23 3.65
N TYR A 112 -9.72 -9.25 2.94
CA TYR A 112 -9.98 -9.13 1.52
C TYR A 112 -11.29 -9.80 1.12
N THR A 113 -11.81 -9.37 0.01
CA THR A 113 -12.85 -10.07 -0.73
C THR A 113 -12.38 -10.26 -2.17
N MET A 114 -12.76 -11.37 -2.78
CA MET A 114 -12.50 -11.64 -4.19
C MET A 114 -13.65 -12.47 -4.73
N GLY A 115 -14.56 -11.82 -5.46
CA GLY A 115 -15.81 -12.46 -5.81
C GLY A 115 -16.60 -12.83 -4.57
N ASN A 116 -16.90 -14.11 -4.40
CA ASN A 116 -17.59 -14.64 -3.22
C ASN A 116 -16.65 -15.09 -2.10
N GLN A 117 -15.35 -15.01 -2.33
CA GLN A 117 -14.34 -15.41 -1.34
C GLN A 117 -14.03 -14.28 -0.39
N LYS A 118 -13.89 -14.59 0.88
CA LYS A 118 -13.48 -13.64 1.93
C LYS A 118 -12.38 -14.28 2.76
N GLY A 119 -11.49 -13.43 3.28
CA GLY A 119 -10.41 -13.91 4.11
C GLY A 119 -9.53 -12.80 4.63
N LYS A 120 -8.33 -13.19 5.04
CA LYS A 120 -7.33 -12.29 5.60
C LYS A 120 -6.09 -12.28 4.73
N PHE A 121 -5.32 -11.19 4.83
CA PHE A 121 -4.05 -11.13 4.13
C PHE A 121 -2.96 -10.53 5.02
N GLU A 122 -1.74 -10.88 4.70
CA GLU A 122 -0.55 -10.27 5.25
C GLU A 122 0.50 -10.17 4.16
N PHE A 123 0.95 -8.95 3.89
CA PHE A 123 2.04 -8.69 2.95
C PHE A 123 3.19 -8.00 3.67
N ILE A 124 4.39 -8.31 3.24
CA ILE A 124 5.60 -7.66 3.72
C ILE A 124 6.32 -7.04 2.53
N ILE A 125 6.89 -5.87 2.76
CA ILE A 125 7.66 -5.18 1.72
C ILE A 125 9.00 -5.89 1.51
N ASN A 126 9.40 -5.97 0.25
CA ASN A 126 10.67 -6.60 -0.14
C ASN A 126 11.75 -5.56 -0.40
#